data_5458d5020916de88352ef1d5a234f526
#
_entry.id   5458d5020916de88352ef1d5a234f526
#
_cell.length_a   1.000
_cell.length_b   1.000
_cell.length_c   1.000
_cell.angle_alpha   90.00
_cell.angle_beta   90.00
_cell.angle_gamma   90.00
#
_symmetry.space_group_name_H-M   'P 1'
#
loop_
_entity.id
_entity.type
_entity.pdbx_description
1 polymer ?
#
loop_
_entity_poly.entity_id
_entity_poly.type
_entity_poly.pdbx_seq_one_letter_code
_entity_poly.pdbx_strand_id
1 'polypeptide(L)'
;MGERVLEIRELKNCEIDDIMKIWLESTIEAHYFIKEEYWKNNYEVVRDIYIPMAKTFVYCGEGKIKGFISIIDSNFIGALFVHTKSQGRGIGKSLLEYVKNR
;
A
#
# COMPACT_ATOMS: atom_id res chain seq x y z
N MET A 1 -16.99 -23.95 3.07
CA MET A 1 -15.91 -23.24 3.17
C MET A 1 -15.75 -22.21 2.07
N GLY A 2 -15.60 -21.05 2.42
CA GLY A 2 -15.44 -20.03 1.42
C GLY A 2 -14.04 -20.04 0.85
N GLU A 3 -13.93 -19.84 -0.42
CA GLU A 3 -12.65 -19.62 -1.01
C GLU A 3 -12.19 -18.23 -0.74
N ARG A 4 -10.90 -18.08 -0.53
CA ARG A 4 -10.33 -16.77 -0.42
C ARG A 4 -10.19 -16.18 -1.80
N VAL A 5 -10.71 -14.99 -1.98
CA VAL A 5 -10.53 -14.29 -3.23
C VAL A 5 -9.29 -13.44 -3.09
N LEU A 6 -8.22 -13.81 -3.80
CA LEU A 6 -7.00 -13.03 -3.83
C LEU A 6 -6.97 -12.28 -5.14
N GLU A 7 -6.80 -10.99 -5.06
CA GLU A 7 -6.89 -10.16 -6.24
C GLU A 7 -5.90 -9.01 -6.13
N ILE A 8 -5.20 -8.75 -7.23
CA ILE A 8 -4.40 -7.53 -7.35
C ILE A 8 -5.07 -6.70 -8.43
N ARG A 9 -5.40 -5.48 -8.09
CA ARG A 9 -6.10 -4.59 -9.01
C ARG A 9 -5.78 -3.15 -8.71
N GLU A 10 -6.21 -2.27 -9.60
CA GLU A 10 -5.98 -0.86 -9.39
C GLU A 10 -6.80 -0.33 -8.22
N LEU A 11 -6.25 0.63 -7.51
CA LEU A 11 -6.89 1.29 -6.38
C LEU A 11 -8.13 2.04 -6.84
N LYS A 12 -9.19 1.98 -6.03
CA LYS A 12 -10.38 2.79 -6.23
C LYS A 12 -10.29 4.03 -5.34
N ASN A 13 -10.88 5.14 -5.80
CA ASN A 13 -10.83 6.37 -5.03
C ASN A 13 -11.38 6.23 -3.62
N CYS A 14 -12.40 5.42 -3.44
CA CYS A 14 -13.00 5.23 -2.11
C CYS A 14 -12.10 4.42 -1.18
N GLU A 15 -10.98 3.91 -1.68
CA GLU A 15 -10.07 3.08 -0.89
C GLU A 15 -8.80 3.81 -0.47
N ILE A 16 -8.68 5.09 -0.79
CA ILE A 16 -7.47 5.83 -0.45
C ILE A 16 -7.21 5.81 1.06
N ASP A 17 -8.26 5.97 1.86
CA ASP A 17 -8.08 5.94 3.31
C ASP A 17 -7.59 4.60 3.81
N ASP A 18 -7.97 3.51 3.14
CA ASP A 18 -7.51 2.17 3.52
C ASP A 18 -6.01 2.02 3.33
N ILE A 19 -5.49 2.47 2.18
CA ILE A 19 -4.05 2.37 1.96
C ILE A 19 -3.27 3.36 2.82
N MET A 20 -3.86 4.50 3.12
CA MET A 20 -3.20 5.47 3.99
C MET A 20 -3.04 4.93 5.41
N LYS A 21 -3.98 4.14 5.86
CA LYS A 21 -3.86 3.48 7.15
C LYS A 21 -2.68 2.51 7.15
N ILE A 22 -2.55 1.72 6.08
CA ILE A 22 -1.42 0.81 5.94
C ILE A 22 -0.10 1.59 5.93
N TRP A 23 -0.06 2.69 5.16
CA TRP A 23 1.13 3.53 5.08
C TRP A 23 1.53 4.04 6.45
N LEU A 24 0.58 4.59 7.20
CA LEU A 24 0.89 5.19 8.49
C LEU A 24 1.36 4.15 9.50
N GLU A 25 0.62 3.05 9.61
CA GLU A 25 0.95 2.02 10.59
C GLU A 25 2.30 1.36 10.28
N SER A 26 2.53 1.07 9.00
CA SER A 26 3.77 0.42 8.59
C SER A 26 4.98 1.33 8.77
N THR A 27 4.79 2.61 8.48
CA THR A 27 5.86 3.58 8.59
C THR A 27 6.23 3.82 10.05
N ILE A 28 5.23 3.96 10.90
CA ILE A 28 5.47 4.13 12.33
C ILE A 28 6.22 2.93 12.90
N GLU A 29 5.79 1.73 12.52
CA GLU A 29 6.42 0.52 13.04
C GLU A 29 7.85 0.36 12.53
N ALA A 30 8.07 0.62 11.24
CA ALA A 30 9.40 0.45 10.65
C ALA A 30 10.41 1.47 11.17
N HIS A 31 9.91 2.64 11.58
CA HIS A 31 10.76 3.75 12.02
C HIS A 31 10.42 4.16 13.45
N TYR A 32 10.39 3.17 14.34
CA TYR A 32 9.93 3.40 15.71
C TYR A 32 10.77 4.45 16.46
N PHE A 33 11.97 4.72 16.01
CA PHE A 33 12.85 5.72 16.61
C PHE A 33 12.48 7.15 16.22
N ILE A 34 11.54 7.33 15.30
CA ILE A 34 11.03 8.64 14.90
C ILE A 34 9.65 8.80 15.52
N LYS A 35 9.36 9.97 16.06
CA LYS A 35 8.07 10.21 16.71
C LYS A 35 6.93 10.06 15.73
N GLU A 36 5.82 9.47 16.21
CA GLU A 36 4.64 9.27 15.37
C GLU A 36 4.13 10.57 14.78
N GLU A 37 4.28 11.66 15.49
CA GLU A 37 3.81 12.97 15.02
C GLU A 37 4.42 13.36 13.69
N TYR A 38 5.68 12.98 13.47
CA TYR A 38 6.34 13.28 12.21
C TYR A 38 5.56 12.66 11.04
N TRP A 39 5.17 11.39 11.19
CA TRP A 39 4.45 10.70 10.12
C TRP A 39 3.03 11.23 9.98
N LYS A 40 2.38 11.52 11.10
CA LYS A 40 1.02 12.07 11.07
C LYS A 40 0.99 13.43 10.42
N ASN A 41 2.04 14.23 10.59
CA ASN A 41 2.12 15.54 9.96
C ASN A 41 2.33 15.46 8.46
N ASN A 42 2.81 14.31 7.96
CA ASN A 42 3.01 14.11 6.53
C ASN A 42 1.85 13.37 5.87
N TYR A 43 0.87 12.96 6.65
CA TYR A 43 -0.24 12.14 6.16
C TYR A 43 -0.99 12.80 5.01
N GLU A 44 -1.38 14.06 5.17
CA GLU A 44 -2.17 14.74 4.17
C GLU A 44 -1.41 14.96 2.88
N VAL A 45 -0.12 15.22 2.97
CA VAL A 45 0.70 15.41 1.79
C VAL A 45 0.77 14.11 0.99
N VAL A 46 0.99 12.99 1.67
CA VAL A 46 1.03 11.70 0.99
C VAL A 46 -0.32 11.39 0.35
N ARG A 47 -1.41 11.58 1.12
CA ARG A 47 -2.75 11.26 0.64
C ARG A 47 -3.18 12.14 -0.53
N ASP A 48 -2.90 13.43 -0.44
CA ASP A 48 -3.50 14.40 -1.37
C ASP A 48 -2.59 14.75 -2.54
N ILE A 49 -1.29 14.52 -2.42
CA ILE A 49 -0.35 14.87 -3.46
C ILE A 49 0.31 13.63 -4.07
N TYR A 50 0.94 12.80 -3.24
CA TYR A 50 1.71 11.68 -3.79
C TYR A 50 0.84 10.54 -4.32
N ILE A 51 -0.20 10.16 -3.60
CA ILE A 51 -1.07 9.08 -4.07
C ILE A 51 -1.77 9.44 -5.38
N PRO A 52 -2.36 10.64 -5.53
CA PRO A 52 -3.00 10.98 -6.80
C PRO A 52 -2.04 11.05 -7.99
N MET A 53 -0.75 11.33 -7.75
CA MET A 53 0.23 11.40 -8.82
C MET A 53 0.68 10.02 -9.30
N ALA A 54 0.43 9.01 -8.51
CA ALA A 54 0.92 7.67 -8.79
C ALA A 54 -0.20 6.79 -9.33
N LYS A 55 0.21 5.70 -9.99
CA LYS A 55 -0.73 4.63 -10.32
C LYS A 55 -0.54 3.56 -9.25
N THR A 56 -1.60 3.28 -8.51
CA THR A 56 -1.51 2.43 -7.34
C THR A 56 -2.33 1.16 -7.53
N PHE A 57 -1.73 0.02 -7.17
CA PHE A 57 -2.37 -1.28 -7.21
C PHE A 57 -2.43 -1.83 -5.79
N VAL A 58 -3.51 -2.54 -5.50
CA VAL A 58 -3.74 -3.08 -4.17
C VAL A 58 -3.82 -4.60 -4.23
N TYR A 59 -3.37 -5.23 -3.15
CA TYR A 59 -3.50 -6.67 -2.95
C TYR A 59 -4.65 -6.87 -1.98
N CYS A 60 -5.69 -7.53 -2.46
CA CYS A 60 -6.90 -7.76 -1.67
C CYS A 60 -7.05 -9.24 -1.35
N GLY A 61 -7.40 -9.52 -0.12
CA GLY A 61 -7.71 -10.88 0.29
C GLY A 61 -8.71 -10.86 1.42
N GLU A 62 -9.68 -11.76 1.37
CA GLU A 62 -10.68 -11.86 2.43
C GLU A 62 -11.43 -10.56 2.64
N GLY A 63 -11.68 -9.84 1.55
CA GLY A 63 -12.43 -8.59 1.60
C GLY A 63 -11.66 -7.39 2.13
N LYS A 64 -10.35 -7.51 2.27
CA LYS A 64 -9.53 -6.44 2.83
C LYS A 64 -8.32 -6.16 1.97
N ILE A 65 -7.90 -4.90 1.99
CA ILE A 65 -6.64 -4.53 1.36
C ILE A 65 -5.51 -4.85 2.32
N LYS A 66 -4.55 -5.64 1.86
CA LYS A 66 -3.45 -6.10 2.69
C LYS A 66 -2.11 -5.50 2.31
N GLY A 67 -2.05 -4.82 1.18
CA GLY A 67 -0.83 -4.15 0.74
C GLY A 67 -1.09 -3.35 -0.51
N PHE A 68 -0.14 -2.50 -0.86
CA PHE A 68 -0.26 -1.73 -2.09
C PHE A 68 1.11 -1.37 -2.65
N ILE A 69 1.14 -1.08 -3.95
CA ILE A 69 2.32 -0.61 -4.63
C ILE A 69 1.93 0.59 -5.49
N SER A 70 2.71 1.64 -5.44
CA SER A 70 2.47 2.86 -6.20
C SER A 70 3.59 3.09 -7.19
N ILE A 71 3.23 3.30 -8.44
CA ILE A 71 4.18 3.50 -9.54
C ILE A 71 4.12 4.95 -9.98
N ILE A 72 5.28 5.57 -10.07
CA ILE A 72 5.41 6.95 -10.53
C ILE A 72 6.12 6.91 -11.88
N ASP A 73 5.62 7.69 -12.82
CA ASP A 73 6.24 7.84 -14.15
C ASP A 73 6.45 6.52 -14.87
N SER A 74 5.53 5.58 -14.69
CA SER A 74 5.50 4.30 -15.40
C SER A 74 6.58 3.30 -15.00
N ASN A 75 7.73 3.76 -14.54
CA ASN A 75 8.86 2.87 -14.28
C ASN A 75 9.38 2.90 -12.86
N PHE A 76 8.97 3.89 -12.08
CA PHE A 76 9.59 4.12 -10.79
C PHE A 76 8.63 3.71 -9.67
N ILE A 77 9.09 2.78 -8.83
CA ILE A 77 8.28 2.36 -7.68
C ILE A 77 8.45 3.41 -6.59
N GLY A 78 7.38 4.15 -6.33
CA GLY A 78 7.41 5.19 -5.31
C GLY A 78 7.10 4.67 -3.93
N ALA A 79 6.35 3.57 -3.83
CA ALA A 79 5.97 3.01 -2.53
C ALA A 79 5.59 1.55 -2.68
N LEU A 80 5.91 0.76 -1.67
CA LEU A 80 5.50 -0.63 -1.58
C LEU A 80 5.31 -0.92 -0.10
N PHE A 81 4.07 -1.13 0.30
CA PHE A 81 3.74 -1.34 1.70
C PHE A 81 2.82 -2.54 1.87
N VAL A 82 3.05 -3.30 2.95
CA VAL A 82 2.22 -4.45 3.31
C VAL A 82 1.76 -4.24 4.74
N HIS A 83 0.47 -4.50 4.97
CA HIS A 83 -0.09 -4.40 6.31
C HIS A 83 0.76 -5.19 7.30
N THR A 84 1.02 -4.62 8.46
CA THR A 84 1.96 -5.22 9.43
C THR A 84 1.59 -6.66 9.79
N LYS A 85 0.31 -6.96 9.88
CA LYS A 85 -0.14 -8.30 10.24
C LYS A 85 -0.12 -9.29 9.07
N SER A 86 0.19 -8.81 7.87
CA SER A 86 0.21 -9.63 6.67
C SER A 86 1.60 -9.80 6.08
N GLN A 87 2.61 -9.23 6.72
CA GLN A 87 3.98 -9.34 6.25
C GLN A 87 4.48 -10.77 6.37
N GLY A 88 5.47 -11.11 5.53
CA GLY A 88 6.03 -12.45 5.55
C GLY A 88 5.25 -13.48 4.76
N ARG A 89 4.24 -13.06 3.99
CA ARG A 89 3.39 -13.97 3.22
C ARG A 89 3.55 -13.80 1.71
N GLY A 90 4.59 -13.08 1.28
CA GLY A 90 4.85 -12.92 -0.14
C GLY A 90 3.99 -11.90 -0.84
N ILE A 91 3.26 -11.06 -0.09
CA ILE A 91 2.39 -10.05 -0.69
C ILE A 91 3.19 -9.00 -1.46
N GLY A 92 4.28 -8.51 -0.86
CA GLY A 92 5.14 -7.54 -1.53
C GLY A 92 5.71 -8.09 -2.83
N LYS A 93 6.15 -9.35 -2.80
CA LYS A 93 6.68 -10.01 -3.99
C LYS A 93 5.61 -10.13 -5.06
N SER A 94 4.39 -10.50 -4.67
CA SER A 94 3.29 -10.62 -5.62
C SER A 94 2.97 -9.29 -6.28
N LEU A 95 2.98 -8.21 -5.51
CA LEU A 95 2.73 -6.88 -6.06
C LEU A 95 3.83 -6.47 -7.04
N LEU A 96 5.09 -6.73 -6.70
CA LEU A 96 6.19 -6.44 -7.59
C LEU A 96 6.08 -7.22 -8.90
N GLU A 97 5.77 -8.50 -8.80
CA GLU A 97 5.64 -9.33 -9.99
C GLU A 97 4.49 -8.88 -10.87
N TYR A 98 3.40 -8.45 -10.24
CA TYR A 98 2.25 -7.96 -10.98
C TYR A 98 2.61 -6.76 -11.83
N VAL A 99 3.29 -5.77 -11.26
CA VAL A 99 3.63 -4.58 -12.03
C VAL A 99 4.72 -4.83 -13.06
N LYS A 100 5.63 -5.78 -12.80
CA LYS A 100 6.65 -6.12 -13.78
C LYS A 100 6.07 -6.80 -15.01
N ASN A 101 4.97 -7.49 -14.85
CA ASN A 101 4.37 -8.27 -15.94
C ASN A 101 3.22 -7.55 -16.65
N ARG A 102 3.03 -6.28 -16.37
CA ARG A 102 2.00 -5.49 -17.04
C ARG A 102 2.47 -4.91 -18.37
#